data_b4ab62be30a8ef00313e0a02919e06cf
#
_entry.id   b4ab62be30a8ef00313e0a02919e06cf
#
_cell.length_a   1.000
_cell.length_b   1.000
_cell.length_c   1.000
_cell.angle_alpha   90.00
_cell.angle_beta   90.00
_cell.angle_gamma   90.00
#
_symmetry.space_group_name_H-M   'P 1'
#
loop_
_entity.id
_entity.type
_entity.pdbx_description
1 polymer ?
#
loop_
_entity_poly.entity_id
_entity_poly.type
_entity_poly.pdbx_seq_one_letter_code
_entity_poly.pdbx_strand_id
1 'polypeptide(L)'
;MASPCSAFRYNFIMKQLALIGSTASGKSDLALQLAQKHHGLILSIDSLSIYKEINIASAKPTQEELATIPHYGIDRLPPDHNANVITFIDEYKRIYAQALQEDKNIIIVGGSSFYLKSMLEGLSEIPDFSNETLHRCKSMLHDLSECYALLCAIDPEGMAKISSADPYR
;
A
#
# COMPACT_ATOMS: atom_id res chain seq x y z
N MET A 1 -24.92 -5.36 45.82
CA MET A 1 -23.68 -6.18 45.68
C MET A 1 -23.54 -6.55 44.23
N ALA A 2 -22.75 -5.79 43.48
CA ALA A 2 -22.48 -6.06 42.08
C ALA A 2 -21.12 -6.81 42.01
N SER A 3 -21.17 -8.01 41.48
CA SER A 3 -19.98 -8.85 41.23
C SER A 3 -19.09 -8.19 40.19
N PRO A 4 -17.79 -8.04 40.38
CA PRO A 4 -16.90 -7.64 39.33
C PRO A 4 -16.62 -8.86 38.44
N CYS A 5 -17.30 -8.91 37.30
CA CYS A 5 -16.89 -9.80 36.21
C CYS A 5 -15.56 -9.29 35.71
N SER A 6 -14.47 -9.83 36.24
CA SER A 6 -13.13 -9.63 35.71
C SER A 6 -13.09 -10.31 34.33
N ALA A 7 -13.35 -9.51 33.30
CA ALA A 7 -13.12 -9.93 31.92
C ALA A 7 -11.64 -10.28 31.79
N PHE A 8 -11.32 -11.57 31.78
CA PHE A 8 -10.06 -12.08 31.27
C PHE A 8 -9.98 -11.63 29.80
N ARG A 9 -9.32 -10.50 29.54
CA ARG A 9 -8.89 -10.18 28.20
C ARG A 9 -7.83 -11.20 27.84
N TYR A 10 -8.23 -12.23 27.11
CA TYR A 10 -7.25 -13.03 26.38
C TYR A 10 -6.43 -12.02 25.57
N ASN A 11 -5.10 -12.08 25.71
CA ASN A 11 -4.21 -11.28 24.86
C ASN A 11 -4.44 -11.70 23.41
N PHE A 12 -5.30 -10.97 22.69
CA PHE A 12 -5.51 -11.17 21.26
C PHE A 12 -4.20 -10.81 20.56
N ILE A 13 -3.60 -11.77 19.91
CA ILE A 13 -2.44 -11.56 19.04
C ILE A 13 -2.99 -11.42 17.63
N MET A 14 -3.07 -10.17 17.15
CA MET A 14 -3.48 -9.88 15.79
C MET A 14 -2.54 -10.55 14.80
N LYS A 15 -3.11 -11.33 13.87
CA LYS A 15 -2.38 -11.95 12.77
C LYS A 15 -2.59 -11.14 11.49
N GLN A 16 -1.53 -11.07 10.70
CA GLN A 16 -1.55 -10.44 9.39
C GLN A 16 -1.11 -11.44 8.33
N LEU A 17 -1.81 -11.46 7.21
CA LEU A 17 -1.51 -12.30 6.07
C LEU A 17 -1.59 -11.48 4.79
N ALA A 18 -0.57 -11.57 3.94
CA ALA A 18 -0.58 -10.93 2.64
C ALA A 18 -0.73 -11.96 1.51
N LEU A 19 -1.69 -11.71 0.62
CA LEU A 19 -1.94 -12.47 -0.60
C LEU A 19 -1.54 -11.63 -1.81
N ILE A 20 -0.37 -11.92 -2.37
CA ILE A 20 0.18 -11.20 -3.52
C ILE A 20 0.26 -12.14 -4.71
N GLY A 21 -0.08 -11.62 -5.88
CA GLY A 21 -0.01 -12.39 -7.13
C GLY A 21 -0.71 -11.67 -8.29
N SER A 22 -0.66 -12.27 -9.47
CA SER A 22 -1.24 -11.70 -10.69
C SER A 22 -2.78 -11.54 -10.60
N THR A 23 -3.33 -10.67 -11.42
CA THR A 23 -4.79 -10.53 -11.60
C THR A 23 -5.39 -11.87 -12.03
N ALA A 24 -6.63 -12.13 -11.64
CA ALA A 24 -7.37 -13.37 -11.93
C ALA A 24 -6.75 -14.67 -11.37
N SER A 25 -5.90 -14.61 -10.34
CA SER A 25 -5.31 -15.78 -9.67
C SER A 25 -6.14 -16.33 -8.49
N GLY A 26 -7.37 -15.85 -8.28
CA GLY A 26 -8.25 -16.29 -7.18
C GLY A 26 -7.94 -15.70 -5.81
N LYS A 27 -7.06 -14.66 -5.73
CA LYS A 27 -6.68 -14.04 -4.45
C LYS A 27 -7.87 -13.49 -3.66
N SER A 28 -8.80 -12.84 -4.35
CA SER A 28 -9.96 -12.19 -3.71
C SER A 28 -10.87 -13.21 -3.04
N ASP A 29 -11.19 -14.32 -3.73
CA ASP A 29 -12.00 -15.38 -3.17
C ASP A 29 -11.32 -16.04 -1.97
N LEU A 30 -10.01 -16.30 -2.06
CA LEU A 30 -9.23 -16.84 -0.97
C LEU A 30 -9.19 -15.87 0.22
N ALA A 31 -9.06 -14.57 -0.04
CA ALA A 31 -9.07 -13.55 1.01
C ALA A 31 -10.40 -13.51 1.76
N LEU A 32 -11.53 -13.59 1.04
CA LEU A 32 -12.86 -13.66 1.64
C LEU A 32 -13.00 -14.88 2.54
N GLN A 33 -12.62 -16.07 2.06
CA GLN A 33 -12.66 -17.30 2.85
C GLN A 33 -11.81 -17.21 4.11
N LEU A 34 -10.60 -16.68 4.00
CA LEU A 34 -9.70 -16.50 5.14
C LEU A 34 -10.21 -15.45 6.14
N ALA A 35 -10.75 -14.35 5.65
CA ALA A 35 -11.32 -13.31 6.50
C ALA A 35 -12.54 -13.82 7.28
N GLN A 36 -13.44 -14.57 6.64
CA GLN A 36 -14.57 -15.22 7.29
C GLN A 36 -14.12 -16.22 8.36
N LYS A 37 -13.19 -17.12 7.98
CA LYS A 37 -12.72 -18.19 8.85
C LYS A 37 -11.95 -17.68 10.07
N HIS A 38 -11.21 -16.59 9.92
CA HIS A 38 -10.27 -16.10 10.93
C HIS A 38 -10.67 -14.76 11.53
N HIS A 39 -11.93 -14.37 11.48
CA HIS A 39 -12.44 -13.11 12.03
C HIS A 39 -11.57 -11.93 11.57
N GLY A 40 -11.40 -11.82 10.26
CA GLY A 40 -10.52 -10.83 9.64
C GLY A 40 -11.26 -9.69 8.94
N LEU A 41 -10.50 -8.67 8.60
CA LEU A 41 -10.87 -7.64 7.64
C LEU A 41 -9.91 -7.70 6.44
N ILE A 42 -10.33 -7.16 5.31
CA ILE A 42 -9.55 -7.16 4.07
C ILE A 42 -9.04 -5.75 3.80
N LEU A 43 -7.73 -5.63 3.55
CA LEU A 43 -7.10 -4.41 3.03
C LEU A 43 -6.64 -4.66 1.59
N SER A 44 -7.28 -4.00 0.64
CA SER A 44 -6.84 -3.97 -0.76
C SER A 44 -5.66 -3.02 -0.93
N ILE A 45 -4.59 -3.51 -1.57
CA ILE A 45 -3.45 -2.70 -2.00
C ILE A 45 -3.33 -2.69 -3.53
N ASP A 46 -4.47 -2.75 -4.21
CA ASP A 46 -4.55 -2.59 -5.65
C ASP A 46 -4.59 -1.12 -6.05
N SER A 47 -3.74 -0.74 -7.01
CA SER A 47 -3.58 0.65 -7.44
C SER A 47 -4.81 1.26 -8.11
N LEU A 48 -5.76 0.45 -8.60
CA LEU A 48 -6.98 0.92 -9.23
C LEU A 48 -8.20 0.84 -8.31
N SER A 49 -8.28 -0.14 -7.42
CA SER A 49 -9.44 -0.31 -6.55
C SER A 49 -9.60 0.82 -5.52
N ILE A 50 -8.52 1.56 -5.23
CA ILE A 50 -8.55 2.70 -4.30
C ILE A 50 -9.37 3.88 -4.84
N TYR A 51 -9.52 3.99 -6.17
CA TYR A 51 -10.29 5.09 -6.78
C TYR A 51 -11.78 4.81 -6.82
N LYS A 52 -12.58 5.82 -6.50
CA LYS A 52 -14.03 5.81 -6.70
C LYS A 52 -14.35 5.68 -8.19
N GLU A 53 -15.53 5.15 -8.52
CA GLU A 53 -16.08 5.08 -9.88
C GLU A 53 -15.34 4.15 -10.86
N ILE A 54 -14.11 3.70 -10.56
CA ILE A 54 -13.38 2.72 -11.36
C ILE A 54 -13.77 1.31 -10.89
N ASN A 55 -14.97 0.84 -11.26
CA ASN A 55 -15.52 -0.39 -10.70
C ASN A 55 -15.18 -1.63 -11.54
N ILE A 56 -15.27 -1.53 -12.87
CA ILE A 56 -15.09 -2.67 -13.77
C ILE A 56 -13.61 -3.01 -13.97
N ALA A 57 -12.80 -2.00 -14.27
CA ALA A 57 -11.36 -2.18 -14.54
C ALA A 57 -10.56 -2.62 -13.30
N SER A 58 -11.06 -2.32 -12.10
CA SER A 58 -10.39 -2.65 -10.84
C SER A 58 -10.86 -3.96 -10.19
N ALA A 59 -11.82 -4.65 -10.81
CA ALA A 59 -12.41 -5.89 -10.27
C ALA A 59 -12.73 -5.79 -8.75
N LYS A 60 -13.39 -4.71 -8.36
CA LYS A 60 -13.80 -4.49 -6.96
C LYS A 60 -14.76 -5.58 -6.48
N PRO A 61 -14.78 -5.82 -5.16
CA PRO A 61 -15.75 -6.72 -4.56
C PRO A 61 -17.19 -6.31 -4.86
N THR A 62 -18.06 -7.27 -4.94
CA THR A 62 -19.51 -7.07 -5.08
C THR A 62 -20.10 -6.46 -3.80
N GLN A 63 -21.29 -5.88 -3.90
CA GLN A 63 -21.99 -5.36 -2.74
C GLN A 63 -22.28 -6.43 -1.68
N GLU A 64 -22.52 -7.67 -2.10
CA GLU A 64 -22.73 -8.81 -1.21
C GLU A 64 -21.47 -9.15 -0.42
N GLU A 65 -20.31 -9.15 -1.09
CA GLU A 65 -19.00 -9.37 -0.45
C GLU A 65 -18.66 -8.26 0.53
N LEU A 66 -18.89 -7.00 0.16
CA LEU A 66 -18.69 -5.83 1.01
C LEU A 66 -19.59 -5.84 2.26
N ALA A 67 -20.81 -6.37 2.15
CA ALA A 67 -21.72 -6.52 3.27
C ALA A 67 -21.31 -7.65 4.25
N THR A 68 -20.55 -8.63 3.76
CA THR A 68 -20.15 -9.80 4.55
C THR A 68 -18.89 -9.58 5.36
N ILE A 69 -17.88 -8.95 4.75
CA ILE A 69 -16.56 -8.70 5.36
C ILE A 69 -16.20 -7.23 5.20
N PRO A 70 -15.67 -6.56 6.25
CA PRO A 70 -15.14 -5.21 6.11
C PRO A 70 -13.96 -5.17 5.12
N HIS A 71 -14.10 -4.35 4.08
CA HIS A 71 -13.06 -4.09 3.09
C HIS A 71 -12.57 -2.65 3.18
N TYR A 72 -11.28 -2.49 3.02
CA TYR A 72 -10.58 -1.21 3.06
C TYR A 72 -9.62 -1.06 1.88
N GLY A 73 -9.14 0.16 1.63
CA GLY A 73 -8.32 0.46 0.46
C GLY A 73 -9.13 0.49 -0.85
N ILE A 74 -10.47 0.60 -0.75
CA ILE A 74 -11.40 0.65 -1.88
C ILE A 74 -12.19 1.96 -1.80
N ASP A 75 -12.44 2.60 -2.94
CA ASP A 75 -13.26 3.82 -3.07
C ASP A 75 -12.83 4.97 -2.16
N ARG A 76 -11.54 5.13 -1.92
CA ARG A 76 -10.99 6.13 -1.02
C ARG A 76 -10.75 7.48 -1.69
N LEU A 77 -10.28 7.48 -2.91
CA LEU A 77 -9.85 8.67 -3.63
C LEU A 77 -10.72 8.94 -4.84
N PRO A 78 -11.00 10.20 -5.17
CA PRO A 78 -11.59 10.54 -6.45
C PRO A 78 -10.56 10.29 -7.59
N PRO A 79 -11.00 10.08 -8.85
CA PRO A 79 -10.12 9.71 -9.95
C PRO A 79 -9.06 10.75 -10.34
N ASP A 80 -9.26 12.01 -9.97
CA ASP A 80 -8.34 13.13 -10.22
C ASP A 80 -7.21 13.24 -9.18
N HIS A 81 -7.20 12.38 -8.16
CA HIS A 81 -6.14 12.33 -7.15
C HIS A 81 -5.11 11.25 -7.49
N ASN A 82 -3.85 11.52 -7.22
CA ASN A 82 -2.78 10.53 -7.41
C ASN A 82 -2.57 9.71 -6.14
N ALA A 83 -2.94 8.43 -6.21
CA ALA A 83 -2.52 7.47 -5.19
C ALA A 83 -1.04 7.13 -5.34
N ASN A 84 -0.34 7.10 -4.24
CA ASN A 84 1.06 6.69 -4.17
C ASN A 84 1.26 5.71 -3.01
N VAL A 85 2.49 5.24 -2.83
CA VAL A 85 2.82 4.28 -1.77
C VAL A 85 2.50 4.82 -0.37
N ILE A 86 2.64 6.12 -0.12
CA ILE A 86 2.34 6.75 1.17
C ILE A 86 0.85 6.62 1.48
N THR A 87 -0.02 6.81 0.47
CA THR A 87 -1.47 6.61 0.61
C THR A 87 -1.82 5.24 1.16
N PHE A 88 -1.16 4.18 0.64
CA PHE A 88 -1.38 2.81 1.11
C PHE A 88 -0.78 2.54 2.49
N ILE A 89 0.36 3.14 2.81
CA ILE A 89 0.97 3.05 4.15
C ILE A 89 0.06 3.71 5.19
N ASP A 90 -0.49 4.88 4.91
CA ASP A 90 -1.39 5.58 5.84
C ASP A 90 -2.72 4.84 6.01
N GLU A 91 -3.26 4.29 4.93
CA GLU A 91 -4.45 3.45 5.01
C GLU A 91 -4.17 2.20 5.86
N TYR A 92 -3.04 1.52 5.65
CA TYR A 92 -2.63 0.38 6.47
C TYR A 92 -2.52 0.75 7.95
N LYS A 93 -1.85 1.86 8.30
CA LYS A 93 -1.71 2.31 9.71
C LYS A 93 -3.08 2.54 10.35
N ARG A 94 -3.99 3.18 9.62
CA ARG A 94 -5.36 3.43 10.09
C ARG A 94 -6.10 2.12 10.37
N ILE A 95 -6.03 1.18 9.44
CA ILE A 95 -6.70 -0.12 9.54
C ILE A 95 -6.07 -0.99 10.61
N TYR A 96 -4.75 -0.93 10.78
CA TYR A 96 -4.05 -1.61 11.85
C TYR A 96 -4.57 -1.21 13.24
N ALA A 97 -4.71 0.10 13.47
CA ALA A 97 -5.25 0.60 14.73
C ALA A 97 -6.70 0.14 14.96
N GLN A 98 -7.52 0.16 13.91
CA GLN A 98 -8.91 -0.32 13.98
C GLN A 98 -8.97 -1.83 14.26
N ALA A 99 -8.19 -2.64 13.57
CA ALA A 99 -8.16 -4.08 13.75
C ALA A 99 -7.76 -4.48 15.18
N LEU A 100 -6.82 -3.74 15.78
CA LEU A 100 -6.46 -3.93 17.19
C LEU A 100 -7.61 -3.62 18.16
N GLN A 101 -8.39 -2.57 17.88
CA GLN A 101 -9.53 -2.20 18.71
C GLN A 101 -10.68 -3.19 18.62
N GLU A 102 -10.86 -3.80 17.44
CA GLU A 102 -11.95 -4.73 17.13
C GLU A 102 -11.56 -6.21 17.31
N ASP A 103 -10.34 -6.50 17.79
CA ASP A 103 -9.79 -7.87 17.89
C ASP A 103 -9.89 -8.66 16.58
N LYS A 104 -9.56 -8.01 15.44
CA LYS A 104 -9.63 -8.59 14.10
C LYS A 104 -8.25 -8.85 13.51
N ASN A 105 -8.15 -9.90 12.68
CA ASN A 105 -6.98 -10.14 11.85
C ASN A 105 -7.01 -9.27 10.58
N ILE A 106 -5.87 -9.09 9.92
CA ILE A 106 -5.79 -8.32 8.65
C ILE A 106 -5.35 -9.25 7.53
N ILE A 107 -6.15 -9.27 6.45
CA ILE A 107 -5.81 -9.95 5.20
C ILE A 107 -5.49 -8.86 4.17
N ILE A 108 -4.24 -8.73 3.79
CA ILE A 108 -3.78 -7.77 2.79
C ILE A 108 -3.83 -8.45 1.41
N VAL A 109 -4.48 -7.83 0.42
CA VAL A 109 -4.68 -8.41 -0.91
C VAL A 109 -4.27 -7.43 -2.00
N GLY A 110 -3.46 -7.88 -2.96
CA GLY A 110 -3.14 -7.04 -4.11
C GLY A 110 -2.18 -7.66 -5.11
N GLY A 111 -1.94 -6.91 -6.18
CA GLY A 111 -0.98 -7.27 -7.22
C GLY A 111 0.40 -6.63 -7.03
N SER A 112 0.52 -5.59 -6.20
CA SER A 112 1.75 -4.81 -6.05
C SER A 112 2.60 -5.29 -4.89
N SER A 113 3.64 -6.07 -5.19
CA SER A 113 4.67 -6.43 -4.21
C SER A 113 5.46 -5.21 -3.71
N PHE A 114 5.54 -4.13 -4.52
CA PHE A 114 6.20 -2.89 -4.14
C PHE A 114 5.49 -2.22 -2.95
N TYR A 115 4.16 -2.11 -2.99
CA TYR A 115 3.41 -1.52 -1.88
C TYR A 115 3.55 -2.35 -0.59
N LEU A 116 3.45 -3.67 -0.70
CA LEU A 116 3.66 -4.55 0.45
C LEU A 116 5.07 -4.41 1.03
N LYS A 117 6.10 -4.42 0.18
CA LYS A 117 7.49 -4.24 0.61
C LYS A 117 7.67 -2.91 1.34
N SER A 118 7.14 -1.82 0.79
CA SER A 118 7.23 -0.50 1.41
C SER A 118 6.48 -0.40 2.73
N MET A 119 5.39 -1.16 2.92
CA MET A 119 4.70 -1.24 4.21
C MET A 119 5.52 -1.99 5.26
N LEU A 120 6.27 -3.01 4.86
CA LEU A 120 7.06 -3.85 5.76
C LEU A 120 8.41 -3.22 6.13
N GLU A 121 9.10 -2.66 5.14
CA GLU A 121 10.46 -2.13 5.29
C GLU A 121 10.49 -0.61 5.51
N GLY A 122 9.38 0.07 5.25
CA GLY A 122 9.32 1.53 5.23
C GLY A 122 9.79 2.10 3.89
N LEU A 123 9.84 3.41 3.82
CA LEU A 123 10.42 4.19 2.71
C LEU A 123 11.70 4.84 3.19
N SER A 124 12.66 4.99 2.28
CA SER A 124 13.82 5.83 2.55
C SER A 124 13.37 7.25 2.87
N GLU A 125 13.98 7.85 3.88
CA GLU A 125 13.76 9.25 4.18
C GLU A 125 14.22 10.10 2.98
N ILE A 126 13.32 10.92 2.48
CA ILE A 126 13.64 11.90 1.45
C ILE A 126 14.01 13.18 2.19
N PRO A 127 15.24 13.69 2.05
CA PRO A 127 15.61 14.96 2.70
C PRO A 127 14.77 16.11 2.18
N ASP A 128 14.47 17.07 3.05
CA ASP A 128 13.82 18.29 2.64
C ASP A 128 14.72 19.08 1.68
N PHE A 129 14.18 19.49 0.55
CA PHE A 129 14.90 20.31 -0.42
C PHE A 129 14.07 21.53 -0.84
N SER A 130 14.77 22.61 -1.14
CA SER A 130 14.14 23.87 -1.54
C SER A 130 13.50 23.77 -2.94
N ASN A 131 12.52 24.63 -3.20
CA ASN A 131 11.94 24.78 -4.54
C ASN A 131 13.00 25.12 -5.60
N GLU A 132 14.04 25.86 -5.23
CA GLU A 132 15.15 26.19 -6.11
C GLU A 132 15.94 24.94 -6.49
N THR A 133 16.24 24.07 -5.53
CA THR A 133 16.88 22.76 -5.78
C THR A 133 16.03 21.90 -6.72
N LEU A 134 14.74 21.84 -6.48
CA LEU A 134 13.81 21.08 -7.34
C LEU A 134 13.77 21.64 -8.78
N HIS A 135 13.75 22.97 -8.92
CA HIS A 135 13.80 23.64 -10.22
C HIS A 135 15.10 23.34 -10.97
N ARG A 136 16.24 23.42 -10.26
CA ARG A 136 17.55 23.10 -10.82
C ARG A 136 17.64 21.64 -11.29
N CYS A 137 17.18 20.69 -10.48
CA CYS A 137 17.14 19.28 -10.87
C CYS A 137 16.25 19.05 -12.10
N LYS A 138 15.07 19.67 -12.15
CA LYS A 138 14.18 19.56 -13.33
C LYS A 138 14.82 20.17 -14.59
N SER A 139 15.55 21.27 -14.49
CA SER A 139 16.23 21.85 -15.66
C SER A 139 17.37 20.97 -16.17
N MET A 140 18.07 20.28 -15.28
CA MET A 140 19.15 19.33 -15.68
C MET A 140 18.62 18.13 -16.48
N LEU A 141 17.37 17.71 -16.28
CA LEU A 141 16.76 16.61 -17.03
C LEU A 141 16.58 16.90 -18.54
N HIS A 142 16.78 18.13 -18.99
CA HIS A 142 16.77 18.45 -20.43
C HIS A 142 18.00 17.89 -21.16
N ASP A 143 19.12 17.64 -20.44
CA ASP A 143 20.27 16.88 -20.96
C ASP A 143 20.57 15.67 -20.07
N LEU A 144 19.95 14.55 -20.45
CA LEU A 144 20.11 13.29 -19.73
C LEU A 144 21.55 12.80 -19.69
N SER A 145 22.35 13.09 -20.74
CA SER A 145 23.73 12.61 -20.82
C SER A 145 24.62 13.36 -19.81
N GLU A 146 24.45 14.66 -19.70
CA GLU A 146 25.16 15.48 -18.71
C GLU A 146 24.73 15.12 -17.28
N CYS A 147 23.41 14.98 -17.06
CA CYS A 147 22.85 14.57 -15.78
C CYS A 147 23.39 13.18 -15.35
N TYR A 148 23.40 12.21 -16.25
CA TYR A 148 23.94 10.87 -16.00
C TYR A 148 25.42 10.91 -15.66
N ALA A 149 26.23 11.65 -16.40
CA ALA A 149 27.67 11.79 -16.15
C ALA A 149 27.95 12.41 -14.77
N LEU A 150 27.18 13.42 -14.38
CA LEU A 150 27.27 14.04 -13.06
C LEU A 150 26.92 13.06 -11.95
N LEU A 151 25.84 12.30 -12.10
CA LEU A 151 25.41 11.31 -11.12
C LEU A 151 26.42 10.16 -11.01
N CYS A 152 27.01 9.70 -12.11
CA CYS A 152 28.09 8.70 -12.09
C CYS A 152 29.32 9.20 -11.33
N ALA A 153 29.61 10.49 -11.35
CA ALA A 153 30.73 11.05 -10.59
C ALA A 153 30.43 11.16 -9.07
N ILE A 154 29.15 11.33 -8.70
CA ILE A 154 28.71 11.46 -7.29
C ILE A 154 28.50 10.08 -6.65
N ASP A 155 27.81 9.17 -7.34
CA ASP A 155 27.45 7.82 -6.86
C ASP A 155 27.68 6.77 -7.96
N PRO A 156 28.93 6.33 -8.17
CA PRO A 156 29.25 5.33 -9.20
C PRO A 156 28.57 3.98 -8.94
N GLU A 157 28.43 3.57 -7.67
CA GLU A 157 27.83 2.27 -7.33
C GLU A 157 26.32 2.23 -7.57
N GLY A 158 25.62 3.30 -7.21
CA GLY A 158 24.19 3.45 -7.49
C GLY A 158 23.93 3.50 -8.99
N MET A 159 24.73 4.28 -9.71
CA MET A 159 24.56 4.47 -11.16
C MET A 159 24.91 3.25 -11.99
N ALA A 160 25.77 2.32 -11.49
CA ALA A 160 26.08 1.07 -12.18
C ALA A 160 24.84 0.17 -12.46
N LYS A 161 23.73 0.42 -11.74
CA LYS A 161 22.48 -0.33 -11.86
C LYS A 161 21.41 0.40 -12.69
N ILE A 162 21.73 1.59 -13.18
CA ILE A 162 20.77 2.47 -13.88
C ILE A 162 21.23 2.65 -15.33
N SER A 163 20.30 2.50 -16.27
CA SER A 163 20.57 2.76 -17.68
C SER A 163 20.75 4.27 -17.92
N SER A 164 21.73 4.64 -18.76
CA SER A 164 21.93 6.03 -19.20
C SER A 164 20.74 6.63 -19.96
N ALA A 165 19.82 5.80 -20.44
CA ALA A 165 18.60 6.19 -21.13
C ALA A 165 17.36 6.21 -20.22
N ASP A 166 17.50 5.97 -18.91
CA ASP A 166 16.36 5.97 -17.97
C ASP A 166 16.14 7.38 -17.40
N PRO A 167 15.05 8.08 -17.76
CA PRO A 167 14.79 9.44 -17.28
C PRO A 167 14.12 9.46 -15.89
N TYR A 168 13.80 8.31 -15.31
CA TYR A 168 12.99 8.21 -14.09
C TYR A 168 13.78 7.78 -12.84
N ARG A 169 14.98 7.31 -12.99
CA ARG A 169 15.82 6.82 -11.88
C ARG A 169 17.08 7.61 -11.69
#